data_daee02f6634b5ba3d77ea9a695d41223
#
_entry.id   daee02f6634b5ba3d77ea9a695d41223
#
_cell.length_a   1.000
_cell.length_b   1.000
_cell.length_c   1.000
_cell.angle_alpha   90.00
_cell.angle_beta   90.00
_cell.angle_gamma   90.00
#
_symmetry.space_group_name_H-M   'P 1'
#
loop_
_entity.id
_entity.type
_entity.pdbx_description
1 polymer ?
#
loop_
_entity_poly.entity_id
_entity_poly.type
_entity_poly.pdbx_seq_one_letter_code
_entity_poly.pdbx_strand_id
1 'polypeptide(L)'
;FLDLDGQEVRELAGTINVNERALSTLHNRLRRLGRFHFVTERESDESVEEILRYLDRGIHVVLEFGRYQNELAAYILVANLLTRRIHSRYVTRSDEAMGDAARKPRPLVITIEEAHRFLSSSIASQTIFGNIAREDRKHNVTLLVVDQRPSGIDDEVMSQLGTKLSCLLDNERDVDAVMAGVSGARELRSVLSKLESKQQA
;
A
#
# COMPACT_ATOMS: atom_id res chain seq x y z
N PHE A 1 22.64 8.62 12.31
CA PHE A 1 23.19 7.76 11.25
C PHE A 1 23.18 8.47 9.89
N LEU A 2 22.13 9.20 9.55
CA LEU A 2 22.02 9.89 8.26
C LEU A 2 23.05 11.03 8.11
N ASP A 3 23.47 11.63 9.22
CA ASP A 3 24.40 12.78 9.27
C ASP A 3 25.86 12.36 9.32
N LEU A 4 26.13 11.06 9.50
CA LEU A 4 27.49 10.55 9.51
C LEU A 4 28.19 10.79 8.15
N ASP A 5 29.47 11.12 8.23
CA ASP A 5 30.30 11.17 7.04
C ASP A 5 30.83 9.76 6.65
N GLY A 6 31.56 9.67 5.53
CA GLY A 6 32.07 8.39 5.05
C GLY A 6 33.14 7.75 5.94
N GLN A 7 33.83 8.53 6.78
CA GLN A 7 34.81 8.01 7.73
C GLN A 7 34.10 7.48 8.98
N GLU A 8 33.17 8.21 9.52
CA GLU A 8 32.34 7.83 10.67
C GLU A 8 31.54 6.55 10.38
N VAL A 9 31.03 6.39 9.15
CA VAL A 9 30.35 5.15 8.73
C VAL A 9 31.31 3.96 8.73
N ARG A 10 32.59 4.14 8.34
CA ARG A 10 33.61 3.09 8.40
C ARG A 10 33.94 2.71 9.84
N GLU A 11 34.16 3.69 10.70
CA GLU A 11 34.43 3.49 12.13
C GLU A 11 33.27 2.75 12.82
N LEU A 12 32.02 3.15 12.51
CA LEU A 12 30.85 2.48 12.98
C LEU A 12 30.79 1.01 12.51
N ALA A 13 31.11 0.74 11.23
CA ALA A 13 31.14 -0.63 10.69
C ALA A 13 32.10 -1.52 11.47
N GLY A 14 33.28 -1.01 11.81
CA GLY A 14 34.26 -1.70 12.66
C GLY A 14 33.73 -1.94 14.07
N THR A 15 33.07 -0.95 14.67
CA THR A 15 32.53 -1.03 16.04
C THR A 15 31.44 -2.08 16.17
N ILE A 16 30.51 -2.14 15.20
CA ILE A 16 29.38 -3.10 15.24
C ILE A 16 29.67 -4.41 14.47
N ASN A 17 30.89 -4.58 14.02
CA ASN A 17 31.39 -5.77 13.31
C ASN A 17 30.53 -6.17 12.08
N VAL A 18 30.22 -5.21 11.23
CA VAL A 18 29.51 -5.43 9.97
C VAL A 18 30.37 -5.08 8.76
N ASN A 19 30.00 -5.59 7.60
CA ASN A 19 30.72 -5.30 6.36
C ASN A 19 30.62 -3.80 6.02
N GLU A 20 31.77 -3.14 5.89
CA GLU A 20 31.87 -1.70 5.60
C GLU A 20 31.14 -1.30 4.31
N ARG A 21 31.31 -2.09 3.23
CA ARG A 21 30.63 -1.79 1.95
C ARG A 21 29.11 -1.88 2.06
N ALA A 22 28.62 -2.87 2.81
CA ALA A 22 27.20 -3.04 3.05
C ALA A 22 26.63 -1.86 3.84
N LEU A 23 27.32 -1.46 4.94
CA LEU A 23 26.90 -0.31 5.76
C LEU A 23 26.95 1.00 4.99
N SER A 24 28.03 1.24 4.21
CA SER A 24 28.15 2.43 3.35
C SER A 24 27.05 2.48 2.26
N THR A 25 26.72 1.32 1.68
CA THR A 25 25.63 1.24 0.70
C THR A 25 24.28 1.57 1.34
N LEU A 26 24.00 1.03 2.53
CA LEU A 26 22.79 1.33 3.31
C LEU A 26 22.73 2.82 3.64
N HIS A 27 23.81 3.38 4.19
CA HIS A 27 23.91 4.80 4.52
C HIS A 27 23.60 5.69 3.32
N ASN A 28 24.24 5.44 2.16
CA ASN A 28 24.00 6.20 0.93
C ASN A 28 22.56 6.08 0.41
N ARG A 29 21.91 4.93 0.61
CA ARG A 29 20.50 4.76 0.25
C ARG A 29 19.58 5.55 1.20
N LEU A 30 19.84 5.48 2.49
CA LEU A 30 19.05 6.18 3.51
C LEU A 30 19.22 7.70 3.45
N ARG A 31 20.43 8.21 3.17
CA ARG A 31 20.67 9.67 2.95
C ARG A 31 19.76 10.28 1.90
N ARG A 32 19.35 9.49 0.89
CA ARG A 32 18.39 9.96 -0.11
C ARG A 32 17.02 10.31 0.48
N LEU A 33 16.66 9.72 1.63
CA LEU A 33 15.42 10.04 2.34
C LEU A 33 15.50 11.43 3.00
N GLY A 34 16.68 11.88 3.41
CA GLY A 34 16.91 13.22 4.01
C GLY A 34 16.55 14.40 3.07
N ARG A 35 16.40 14.15 1.75
CA ARG A 35 15.89 15.15 0.80
C ARG A 35 14.40 15.46 0.99
N PHE A 36 13.67 14.59 1.69
CA PHE A 36 12.26 14.78 1.94
C PHE A 36 12.05 15.58 3.23
N HIS A 37 11.50 16.78 3.14
CA HIS A 37 11.31 17.67 4.30
C HIS A 37 10.36 17.12 5.37
N PHE A 38 9.60 16.08 5.08
CA PHE A 38 8.76 15.40 6.06
C PHE A 38 9.51 14.34 6.87
N VAL A 39 10.73 13.97 6.46
CA VAL A 39 11.59 13.08 7.23
C VAL A 39 12.30 13.91 8.29
N THR A 40 11.99 13.68 9.53
CA THR A 40 12.54 14.39 10.69
C THR A 40 13.17 13.41 11.66
N GLU A 41 14.09 13.89 12.50
CA GLU A 41 14.75 13.07 13.52
C GLU A 41 13.81 12.70 14.69
N ARG A 42 12.71 13.42 14.84
CA ARG A 42 11.79 13.19 15.94
C ARG A 42 10.73 12.16 15.53
N GLU A 43 10.61 11.14 16.33
CA GLU A 43 9.51 10.20 16.25
C GLU A 43 8.22 10.90 16.72
N SER A 44 7.23 10.96 15.85
CA SER A 44 5.91 11.50 16.19
C SER A 44 4.86 10.46 15.87
N ASP A 45 4.42 9.73 16.89
CA ASP A 45 3.24 8.87 16.78
C ASP A 45 1.93 9.66 16.76
N GLU A 46 1.98 10.96 17.05
CA GLU A 46 0.80 11.83 17.14
C GLU A 46 -0.05 11.82 15.88
N SER A 47 0.58 11.86 14.70
CA SER A 47 -0.14 11.86 13.43
C SER A 47 -0.94 10.58 13.19
N VAL A 48 -0.38 9.41 13.54
CA VAL A 48 -1.07 8.13 13.41
C VAL A 48 -2.23 8.04 14.41
N GLU A 49 -2.01 8.43 15.66
CA GLU A 49 -3.04 8.44 16.69
C GLU A 49 -4.16 9.46 16.36
N GLU A 50 -3.83 10.57 15.72
CA GLU A 50 -4.83 11.53 15.25
C GLU A 50 -5.68 10.95 14.13
N ILE A 51 -5.06 10.29 13.14
CA ILE A 51 -5.78 9.59 12.07
C ILE A 51 -6.71 8.53 12.66
N LEU A 52 -6.24 7.72 13.60
CA LEU A 52 -7.07 6.70 14.26
C LEU A 52 -8.25 7.32 15.00
N ARG A 53 -8.06 8.46 15.67
CA ARG A 53 -9.17 9.19 16.32
C ARG A 53 -10.23 9.67 15.32
N TYR A 54 -9.81 10.14 14.14
CA TYR A 54 -10.76 10.50 13.07
C TYR A 54 -11.53 9.28 12.58
N LEU A 55 -10.82 8.17 12.29
CA LEU A 55 -11.43 6.92 11.83
C LEU A 55 -12.42 6.35 12.85
N ASP A 56 -12.08 6.35 14.15
CA ASP A 56 -12.95 5.91 15.24
C ASP A 56 -14.24 6.74 15.33
N ARG A 57 -14.18 8.01 14.98
CA ARG A 57 -15.34 8.91 14.89
C ARG A 57 -16.12 8.76 13.59
N GLY A 58 -15.66 7.93 12.66
CA GLY A 58 -16.27 7.76 11.34
C GLY A 58 -15.96 8.90 10.36
N ILE A 59 -14.90 9.65 10.61
CA ILE A 59 -14.42 10.73 9.73
C ILE A 59 -13.45 10.13 8.73
N HIS A 60 -13.67 10.40 7.44
CA HIS A 60 -12.79 9.96 6.37
C HIS A 60 -11.50 10.78 6.36
N VAL A 61 -10.39 10.11 6.05
CA VAL A 61 -9.06 10.72 5.95
C VAL A 61 -8.55 10.54 4.52
N VAL A 62 -8.09 11.62 3.92
CA VAL A 62 -7.45 11.62 2.60
C VAL A 62 -5.99 11.99 2.77
N LEU A 63 -5.10 11.13 2.25
CA LEU A 63 -3.67 11.39 2.22
C LEU A 63 -3.28 11.91 0.83
N GLU A 64 -2.86 13.16 0.78
CA GLU A 64 -2.37 13.80 -0.42
C GLU A 64 -0.86 14.07 -0.33
N PHE A 65 -0.14 13.78 -1.40
CA PHE A 65 1.33 13.90 -1.43
C PHE A 65 1.82 15.25 -1.96
N GLY A 66 0.94 16.12 -2.45
CA GLY A 66 1.27 17.46 -2.92
C GLY A 66 2.48 17.44 -3.89
N ARG A 67 3.53 18.18 -3.57
CA ARG A 67 4.75 18.27 -4.40
C ARG A 67 5.52 16.94 -4.55
N TYR A 68 5.25 15.94 -3.71
CA TYR A 68 5.91 14.64 -3.76
C TYR A 68 5.13 13.58 -4.57
N GLN A 69 4.02 13.93 -5.19
CA GLN A 69 3.19 12.99 -5.95
C GLN A 69 3.95 12.23 -7.05
N ASN A 70 5.01 12.83 -7.62
CA ASN A 70 5.84 12.22 -8.65
C ASN A 70 7.07 11.47 -8.07
N GLU A 71 7.30 11.55 -6.76
CA GLU A 71 8.40 10.89 -6.07
C GLU A 71 7.96 9.51 -5.56
N LEU A 72 8.03 8.50 -6.43
CA LEU A 72 7.53 7.15 -6.13
C LEU A 72 8.07 6.58 -4.80
N ALA A 73 9.35 6.83 -4.48
CA ALA A 73 9.96 6.35 -3.24
C ALA A 73 9.32 6.98 -2.00
N ALA A 74 9.04 8.29 -2.02
CA ALA A 74 8.35 8.98 -0.93
C ALA A 74 6.92 8.46 -0.78
N TYR A 75 6.26 8.32 -1.93
CA TYR A 75 4.87 7.85 -2.00
C TYR A 75 4.73 6.44 -1.39
N ILE A 76 5.55 5.49 -1.84
CA ILE A 76 5.54 4.11 -1.31
C ILE A 76 5.92 4.09 0.17
N LEU A 77 6.97 4.82 0.57
CA LEU A 77 7.45 4.85 1.95
C LEU A 77 6.34 5.31 2.90
N VAL A 78 5.78 6.49 2.66
CA VAL A 78 4.78 7.08 3.56
C VAL A 78 3.50 6.27 3.58
N ALA A 79 2.96 5.92 2.40
CA ALA A 79 1.73 5.14 2.31
C ALA A 79 1.89 3.76 2.98
N ASN A 80 3.01 3.07 2.73
CA ASN A 80 3.25 1.76 3.31
C ASN A 80 3.44 1.83 4.84
N LEU A 81 4.24 2.78 5.36
CA LEU A 81 4.46 2.93 6.80
C LEU A 81 3.17 3.30 7.54
N LEU A 82 2.44 4.28 7.02
CA LEU A 82 1.19 4.73 7.62
C LEU A 82 0.15 3.61 7.63
N THR A 83 -0.06 2.97 6.48
CA THR A 83 -1.00 1.85 6.37
C THR A 83 -0.59 0.70 7.27
N ARG A 84 0.69 0.36 7.36
CA ARG A 84 1.20 -0.69 8.26
C ARG A 84 0.89 -0.39 9.72
N ARG A 85 1.07 0.85 10.17
CA ARG A 85 0.77 1.26 11.55
C ARG A 85 -0.74 1.20 11.83
N ILE A 86 -1.56 1.75 10.95
CA ILE A 86 -3.03 1.70 11.08
C ILE A 86 -3.50 0.25 11.10
N HIS A 87 -3.05 -0.57 10.15
CA HIS A 87 -3.39 -1.98 10.08
C HIS A 87 -3.01 -2.74 11.35
N SER A 88 -1.80 -2.57 11.86
CA SER A 88 -1.36 -3.19 13.12
C SER A 88 -2.29 -2.86 14.29
N ARG A 89 -2.74 -1.61 14.39
CA ARG A 89 -3.72 -1.19 15.42
C ARG A 89 -5.08 -1.88 15.24
N TYR A 90 -5.54 -2.04 14.00
CA TYR A 90 -6.78 -2.74 13.69
C TYR A 90 -6.70 -4.23 14.03
N VAL A 91 -5.58 -4.88 13.73
CA VAL A 91 -5.32 -6.27 14.13
C VAL A 91 -5.39 -6.41 15.65
N THR A 92 -4.61 -5.62 16.39
CA THR A 92 -4.60 -5.64 17.86
C THR A 92 -6.01 -5.45 18.43
N ARG A 93 -6.75 -4.44 17.99
CA ARG A 93 -8.12 -4.17 18.47
C ARG A 93 -9.09 -5.31 18.12
N SER A 94 -8.93 -5.91 16.96
CA SER A 94 -9.77 -7.06 16.56
C SER A 94 -9.49 -8.29 17.42
N ASP A 95 -8.23 -8.52 17.75
CA ASP A 95 -7.81 -9.63 18.61
C ASP A 95 -8.27 -9.40 20.07
N GLU A 96 -8.12 -8.18 20.59
CA GLU A 96 -8.60 -7.78 21.93
C GLU A 96 -10.12 -7.88 22.07
N ALA A 97 -10.87 -7.76 20.98
CA ALA A 97 -12.32 -7.94 21.00
C ALA A 97 -12.74 -9.37 21.30
N MET A 98 -11.85 -10.36 21.17
CA MET A 98 -12.10 -11.79 21.48
C MET A 98 -13.41 -12.36 20.92
N GLY A 99 -13.79 -11.91 19.73
CA GLY A 99 -15.05 -12.30 19.08
C GLY A 99 -16.29 -11.51 19.52
N ASP A 100 -16.18 -10.61 20.50
CA ASP A 100 -17.25 -9.69 20.86
C ASP A 100 -17.44 -8.63 19.75
N ALA A 101 -18.53 -8.74 19.01
CA ALA A 101 -18.83 -7.85 17.89
C ALA A 101 -18.97 -6.37 18.31
N ALA A 102 -19.39 -6.10 19.56
CA ALA A 102 -19.54 -4.74 20.08
C ALA A 102 -18.20 -4.04 20.34
N ARG A 103 -17.13 -4.82 20.53
CA ARG A 103 -15.76 -4.33 20.78
C ARG A 103 -14.90 -4.23 19.51
N LYS A 104 -15.34 -4.84 18.41
CA LYS A 104 -14.58 -4.77 17.14
C LYS A 104 -14.45 -3.34 16.67
N PRO A 105 -13.30 -2.97 16.09
CA PRO A 105 -13.14 -1.67 15.46
C PRO A 105 -14.15 -1.50 14.31
N ARG A 106 -14.51 -0.26 13.99
CA ARG A 106 -15.36 0.04 12.83
C ARG A 106 -14.70 -0.49 11.56
N PRO A 107 -15.49 -0.97 10.57
CA PRO A 107 -14.93 -1.37 9.29
C PRO A 107 -14.13 -0.23 8.65
N LEU A 108 -12.92 -0.53 8.21
CA LEU A 108 -12.02 0.37 7.51
C LEU A 108 -11.91 -0.04 6.04
N VAL A 109 -12.12 0.92 5.15
CA VAL A 109 -11.80 0.76 3.72
C VAL A 109 -10.57 1.63 3.42
N ILE A 110 -9.51 1.00 2.97
CA ILE A 110 -8.31 1.66 2.48
C ILE A 110 -8.40 1.71 0.96
N THR A 111 -8.57 2.92 0.43
CA THR A 111 -8.65 3.14 -1.02
C THR A 111 -7.27 3.53 -1.55
N ILE A 112 -6.84 2.85 -2.60
CA ILE A 112 -5.60 3.15 -3.31
C ILE A 112 -5.93 3.48 -4.76
N GLU A 113 -5.61 4.70 -5.16
CA GLU A 113 -5.62 5.13 -6.56
C GLU A 113 -4.26 4.85 -7.21
N GLU A 114 -4.26 4.62 -8.54
CA GLU A 114 -3.06 4.24 -9.30
C GLU A 114 -2.35 3.04 -8.65
N ALA A 115 -3.13 2.03 -8.30
CA ALA A 115 -2.72 0.92 -7.44
C ALA A 115 -1.57 0.09 -8.02
N HIS A 116 -1.38 0.08 -9.36
CA HIS A 116 -0.22 -0.54 -10.03
C HIS A 116 1.12 -0.02 -9.49
N ARG A 117 1.16 1.19 -8.92
CA ARG A 117 2.37 1.76 -8.30
C ARG A 117 2.76 1.07 -7.00
N PHE A 118 1.81 0.45 -6.30
CA PHE A 118 2.01 -0.24 -5.00
C PHE A 118 1.91 -1.76 -5.11
N LEU A 119 1.18 -2.23 -6.11
CA LEU A 119 0.79 -3.62 -6.25
C LEU A 119 1.39 -4.29 -7.49
N SER A 120 2.39 -3.66 -8.14
CA SER A 120 3.14 -4.34 -9.19
C SER A 120 3.92 -5.54 -8.63
N SER A 121 4.20 -6.55 -9.45
CA SER A 121 4.88 -7.79 -9.01
C SER A 121 6.22 -7.55 -8.33
N SER A 122 6.92 -6.46 -8.66
CA SER A 122 8.18 -6.10 -8.01
C SER A 122 8.02 -5.45 -6.63
N ILE A 123 6.84 -4.92 -6.30
CA ILE A 123 6.58 -4.10 -5.11
C ILE A 123 5.58 -4.76 -4.17
N ALA A 124 4.60 -5.48 -4.69
CA ALA A 124 3.49 -6.04 -3.90
C ALA A 124 3.96 -6.89 -2.71
N SER A 125 4.99 -7.71 -2.88
CA SER A 125 5.58 -8.52 -1.81
C SER A 125 6.31 -7.72 -0.73
N GLN A 126 6.67 -6.47 -1.02
CA GLN A 126 7.42 -5.59 -0.11
C GLN A 126 6.52 -4.61 0.65
N THR A 127 5.25 -4.53 0.30
CA THR A 127 4.30 -3.60 0.88
C THR A 127 3.22 -4.31 1.70
N ILE A 128 2.63 -3.60 2.64
CA ILE A 128 1.50 -4.10 3.44
C ILE A 128 0.25 -4.35 2.58
N PHE A 129 0.13 -3.67 1.45
CA PHE A 129 -1.08 -3.72 0.61
C PHE A 129 -1.32 -5.10 0.01
N GLY A 130 -0.25 -5.81 -0.39
CA GLY A 130 -0.35 -7.20 -0.85
C GLY A 130 -0.87 -8.14 0.26
N ASN A 131 -0.50 -7.89 1.52
CA ASN A 131 -0.99 -8.66 2.67
C ASN A 131 -2.47 -8.36 2.94
N ILE A 132 -2.85 -7.07 2.93
CA ILE A 132 -4.23 -6.65 3.13
C ILE A 132 -5.16 -7.25 2.07
N ALA A 133 -4.73 -7.30 0.81
CA ALA A 133 -5.52 -7.93 -0.26
C ALA A 133 -5.81 -9.40 0.00
N ARG A 134 -4.88 -10.13 0.65
CA ARG A 134 -4.97 -11.57 0.90
C ARG A 134 -5.71 -11.96 2.17
N GLU A 135 -5.56 -11.22 3.28
CA GLU A 135 -5.87 -11.75 4.60
C GLU A 135 -6.89 -10.97 5.43
N ASP A 136 -7.20 -9.71 5.11
CA ASP A 136 -7.63 -8.78 6.15
C ASP A 136 -9.13 -8.61 6.40
N ARG A 137 -9.98 -9.34 5.72
CA ARG A 137 -11.43 -9.33 6.04
C ARG A 137 -11.73 -9.70 7.50
N LYS A 138 -10.90 -10.53 8.10
CA LYS A 138 -11.03 -10.96 9.51
C LYS A 138 -10.81 -9.83 10.52
N HIS A 139 -10.05 -8.79 10.14
CA HIS A 139 -9.72 -7.64 11.00
C HIS A 139 -10.55 -6.39 10.69
N ASN A 140 -11.65 -6.53 9.94
CA ASN A 140 -12.48 -5.42 9.49
C ASN A 140 -11.74 -4.38 8.63
N VAL A 141 -10.69 -4.80 7.91
CA VAL A 141 -9.98 -3.97 6.95
C VAL A 141 -10.24 -4.49 5.54
N THR A 142 -10.60 -3.61 4.63
CA THR A 142 -10.86 -3.92 3.22
C THR A 142 -10.02 -3.01 2.34
N LEU A 143 -9.40 -3.58 1.31
CA LEU A 143 -8.69 -2.84 0.30
C LEU A 143 -9.61 -2.56 -0.89
N LEU A 144 -9.74 -1.27 -1.25
CA LEU A 144 -10.39 -0.83 -2.48
C LEU A 144 -9.30 -0.35 -3.45
N VAL A 145 -9.17 -1.05 -4.55
CA VAL A 145 -8.18 -0.78 -5.59
C VAL A 145 -8.84 -0.04 -6.74
N VAL A 146 -8.32 1.13 -7.09
CA VAL A 146 -8.75 1.93 -8.23
C VAL A 146 -7.57 2.05 -9.18
N ASP A 147 -7.74 1.58 -10.42
CA ASP A 147 -6.67 1.61 -11.41
C ASP A 147 -7.19 1.71 -12.83
N GLN A 148 -6.42 2.35 -13.69
CA GLN A 148 -6.67 2.43 -15.13
C GLN A 148 -5.87 1.37 -15.91
N ARG A 149 -4.91 0.71 -15.28
CA ARG A 149 -3.99 -0.27 -15.88
C ARG A 149 -3.91 -1.53 -15.03
N PRO A 150 -4.98 -2.33 -14.97
CA PRO A 150 -5.03 -3.52 -14.12
C PRO A 150 -3.93 -4.55 -14.47
N SER A 151 -3.43 -4.58 -15.71
CA SER A 151 -2.27 -5.42 -16.08
C SER A 151 -0.94 -5.00 -15.42
N GLY A 152 -0.88 -3.84 -14.79
CA GLY A 152 0.26 -3.40 -13.99
C GLY A 152 0.24 -3.92 -12.55
N ILE A 153 -0.86 -4.56 -12.12
CA ILE A 153 -1.03 -5.14 -10.79
C ILE A 153 -0.57 -6.60 -10.83
N ASP A 154 0.03 -7.05 -9.76
CA ASP A 154 0.45 -8.43 -9.56
C ASP A 154 -0.71 -9.43 -9.73
N ASP A 155 -0.50 -10.50 -10.48
CA ASP A 155 -1.53 -11.48 -10.81
C ASP A 155 -2.09 -12.20 -9.56
N GLU A 156 -1.24 -12.47 -8.58
CA GLU A 156 -1.67 -13.08 -7.32
C GLU A 156 -2.59 -12.12 -6.57
N VAL A 157 -2.23 -10.84 -6.47
CA VAL A 157 -3.08 -9.81 -5.85
C VAL A 157 -4.41 -9.69 -6.62
N MET A 158 -4.37 -9.60 -7.94
CA MET A 158 -5.58 -9.53 -8.77
C MET A 158 -6.52 -10.72 -8.56
N SER A 159 -5.98 -11.92 -8.37
CA SER A 159 -6.77 -13.12 -8.12
C SER A 159 -7.48 -13.10 -6.76
N GLN A 160 -6.94 -12.38 -5.78
CA GLN A 160 -7.50 -12.25 -4.42
C GLN A 160 -8.59 -11.19 -4.31
N LEU A 161 -8.70 -10.27 -5.28
CA LEU A 161 -9.76 -9.27 -5.32
C LEU A 161 -11.09 -9.93 -5.65
N GLY A 162 -11.93 -10.11 -4.62
CA GLY A 162 -13.18 -10.88 -4.72
C GLY A 162 -14.30 -10.19 -5.49
N THR A 163 -14.28 -8.84 -5.57
CA THR A 163 -15.25 -8.06 -6.35
C THR A 163 -14.49 -7.18 -7.31
N LYS A 164 -14.84 -7.22 -8.57
CA LYS A 164 -14.24 -6.41 -9.63
C LYS A 164 -15.35 -5.64 -10.35
N LEU A 165 -15.18 -4.33 -10.46
CA LEU A 165 -16.01 -3.44 -11.25
C LEU A 165 -15.13 -2.89 -12.38
N SER A 166 -15.51 -3.15 -13.61
CA SER A 166 -14.74 -2.75 -14.77
C SER A 166 -15.58 -1.96 -15.75
N CYS A 167 -15.08 -0.81 -16.17
CA CYS A 167 -15.58 -0.08 -17.32
C CYS A 167 -14.87 -0.59 -18.59
N LEU A 168 -15.08 0.08 -19.73
CA LEU A 168 -14.41 -0.21 -20.99
C LEU A 168 -12.88 -0.27 -20.79
N LEU A 169 -12.28 -1.34 -21.28
CA LEU A 169 -10.83 -1.54 -21.35
C LEU A 169 -10.43 -1.73 -22.81
N ASP A 170 -9.51 -0.88 -23.29
CA ASP A 170 -9.06 -0.90 -24.68
C ASP A 170 -7.87 -1.86 -24.91
N ASN A 171 -7.22 -2.31 -23.86
CA ASN A 171 -6.03 -3.14 -23.95
C ASN A 171 -6.34 -4.59 -23.56
N GLU A 172 -6.04 -5.55 -24.42
CA GLU A 172 -6.24 -6.98 -24.18
C GLU A 172 -5.56 -7.47 -22.91
N ARG A 173 -4.38 -6.96 -22.56
CA ARG A 173 -3.68 -7.32 -21.32
C ARG A 173 -4.45 -6.89 -20.08
N ASP A 174 -5.10 -5.73 -20.14
CA ASP A 174 -5.92 -5.21 -19.05
C ASP A 174 -7.20 -6.03 -18.89
N VAL A 175 -7.80 -6.45 -20.01
CA VAL A 175 -8.93 -7.38 -20.01
C VAL A 175 -8.52 -8.73 -19.40
N ASP A 176 -7.38 -9.28 -19.79
CA ASP A 176 -6.87 -10.53 -19.23
C ASP A 176 -6.64 -10.44 -17.71
N ALA A 177 -6.04 -9.34 -17.25
CA ALA A 177 -5.79 -9.12 -15.83
C ALA A 177 -7.10 -9.04 -15.00
N VAL A 178 -8.11 -8.33 -15.50
CA VAL A 178 -9.42 -8.26 -14.81
C VAL A 178 -10.12 -9.61 -14.79
N MET A 179 -9.94 -10.43 -15.84
CA MET A 179 -10.53 -11.77 -15.92
C MET A 179 -9.79 -12.81 -15.08
N ALA A 180 -8.61 -12.51 -14.57
CA ALA A 180 -7.84 -13.43 -13.70
C ALA A 180 -8.67 -13.83 -12.48
N GLY A 181 -8.82 -15.15 -12.25
CA GLY A 181 -9.57 -15.70 -11.13
C GLY A 181 -11.11 -15.58 -11.23
N VAL A 182 -11.64 -15.15 -12.39
CA VAL A 182 -13.11 -15.00 -12.58
C VAL A 182 -13.68 -16.22 -13.26
N SER A 183 -14.74 -16.80 -12.65
CA SER A 183 -15.52 -17.86 -13.29
C SER A 183 -16.37 -17.29 -14.43
N GLY A 184 -16.46 -17.97 -15.58
CA GLY A 184 -17.21 -17.45 -16.73
C GLY A 184 -16.49 -16.34 -17.51
N ALA A 185 -15.16 -16.28 -17.42
CA ALA A 185 -14.32 -15.23 -18.02
C ALA A 185 -14.58 -15.06 -19.54
N ARG A 186 -14.92 -16.13 -20.27
CA ARG A 186 -15.19 -16.07 -21.71
C ARG A 186 -16.43 -15.24 -22.04
N GLU A 187 -17.52 -15.49 -21.32
CA GLU A 187 -18.79 -14.79 -21.49
C GLU A 187 -18.64 -13.32 -21.09
N LEU A 188 -17.99 -13.07 -19.94
CA LEU A 188 -17.74 -11.70 -19.45
C LEU A 188 -16.83 -10.90 -20.40
N ARG A 189 -15.83 -11.51 -21.00
CA ARG A 189 -15.00 -10.85 -22.03
C ARG A 189 -15.86 -10.37 -23.21
N SER A 190 -16.81 -11.17 -23.67
CA SER A 190 -17.75 -10.76 -24.72
C SER A 190 -18.64 -9.58 -24.32
N VAL A 191 -18.96 -9.45 -23.04
CA VAL A 191 -19.71 -8.30 -22.52
C VAL A 191 -18.81 -7.08 -22.45
N LEU A 192 -17.61 -7.20 -21.87
CA LEU A 192 -16.66 -6.09 -21.78
C LEU A 192 -16.35 -5.46 -23.15
N SER A 193 -16.20 -6.27 -24.20
CA SER A 193 -15.91 -5.78 -25.54
C SER A 193 -17.06 -4.99 -26.18
N LYS A 194 -18.25 -5.02 -25.58
CA LYS A 194 -19.43 -4.27 -26.03
C LYS A 194 -19.73 -3.03 -25.24
N LEU A 195 -18.95 -2.76 -24.18
CA LEU A 195 -19.10 -1.54 -23.40
C LEU A 195 -18.73 -0.31 -24.22
N GLU A 196 -19.44 0.76 -24.02
CA GLU A 196 -19.16 2.04 -24.67
C GLU A 196 -18.44 2.99 -23.71
N SER A 197 -17.57 3.83 -24.26
CA SER A 197 -16.82 4.81 -23.49
C SER A 197 -17.75 5.75 -22.73
N LYS A 198 -17.51 5.93 -21.43
CA LYS A 198 -18.15 6.92 -20.53
C LYS A 198 -19.56 6.61 -20.05
N GLN A 199 -20.19 5.52 -20.42
CA GLN A 199 -21.61 5.30 -20.10
C GLN A 199 -21.91 3.95 -19.44
N GLN A 200 -20.99 2.98 -19.44
CA GLN A 200 -21.28 1.62 -18.99
C GLN A 200 -20.13 1.06 -18.12
N ALA A 201 -20.51 0.26 -17.14
CA ALA A 201 -19.60 -0.47 -16.27
C ALA A 201 -20.08 -1.92 -16.07
#